data_ab687cbaa4c86648337069b646c18b1e
#
_entry.id   ab687cbaa4c86648337069b646c18b1e
#
_cell.length_a   1.000
_cell.length_b   1.000
_cell.length_c   1.000
_cell.angle_alpha   90.00
_cell.angle_beta   90.00
_cell.angle_gamma   90.00
#
_symmetry.space_group_name_H-M   'P 1'
#
loop_
_entity.id
_entity.type
_entity.pdbx_description
1 polymer ?
#
loop_
_entity_poly.entity_id
_entity_poly.type
_entity_poly.pdbx_seq_one_letter_code
_entity_poly.pdbx_strand_id
1 'polypeptide(L)'
;MKKSLLAFALSVLLPGVTYAIDLTDDGSLKLTGFYNITGAKVLSGSALNSSTPWTYQQWNCPCSMQAWEYAGVYEKSKGLQFNQESLLGIQIKKEFSPTFSATTQIISRANNPNTGSRPTVDWAYATWTPAENSPWTFQAGKMRIPLYYYSDYLYIGYAYPWVRPAPDVYGWPIYAYNGGNFSYRTQLGQSEWAATLSGFTGSYQQKNDAYDTLIYYTTPTHESWKNIQGAWLAVNNGIVDVRAMYMRYKDNLWQDNTDGTRLSMIGNQSTSIMGISANMDYKNWLIKAEVDRYRQVDPAKGLNNVYKYALFGVGYQFGAWTPMYTYSQYTTINEPTEGRKTQYLSLRWDFHATTALKVQYDVSKDKSHYSYPFFGDSKVLSISLQGVF
;
A
#
# COMPACT_ATOMS: atom_id res chain seq x y z
N MET A 1 7.42 -33.35 -25.28
CA MET A 1 6.97 -33.40 -23.89
C MET A 1 6.32 -32.07 -23.57
N LYS A 2 5.00 -32.02 -23.53
CA LYS A 2 4.23 -30.81 -23.27
C LYS A 2 4.27 -30.54 -21.75
N LYS A 3 4.97 -29.48 -21.31
CA LYS A 3 4.89 -29.00 -19.93
C LYS A 3 3.62 -28.17 -19.82
N SER A 4 2.69 -28.66 -19.02
CA SER A 4 1.45 -27.95 -18.66
C SER A 4 1.79 -26.61 -17.99
N LEU A 5 1.40 -25.53 -18.64
CA LEU A 5 1.38 -24.19 -18.05
C LEU A 5 0.25 -24.14 -17.01
N LEU A 6 0.60 -24.36 -15.75
CA LEU A 6 -0.33 -24.14 -14.64
C LEU A 6 -0.62 -22.65 -14.48
N ALA A 7 -1.89 -22.37 -14.29
CA ALA A 7 -2.46 -21.06 -14.04
C ALA A 7 -1.79 -20.36 -12.84
N PHE A 8 -0.97 -19.33 -13.11
CA PHE A 8 -0.54 -18.38 -12.11
C PHE A 8 -1.52 -17.18 -12.12
N ALA A 9 -2.62 -17.32 -11.41
CA ALA A 9 -3.31 -16.16 -10.90
C ALA A 9 -2.34 -15.41 -9.98
N LEU A 10 -2.17 -14.11 -10.16
CA LEU A 10 -1.29 -13.15 -9.49
C LEU A 10 -0.62 -13.67 -8.20
N SER A 11 0.15 -14.75 -8.30
CA SER A 11 1.05 -15.18 -7.28
C SER A 11 2.34 -14.42 -7.55
N VAL A 12 2.51 -13.31 -6.85
CA VAL A 12 3.84 -12.83 -6.51
C VAL A 12 4.64 -14.08 -6.19
N LEU A 13 5.71 -14.30 -6.92
CA LEU A 13 6.70 -15.34 -6.63
C LEU A 13 7.27 -15.07 -5.23
N LEU A 14 6.53 -15.48 -4.20
CA LEU A 14 7.10 -15.74 -2.90
C LEU A 14 7.78 -17.11 -3.07
N PRO A 15 9.09 -17.20 -2.93
CA PRO A 15 9.76 -18.49 -2.76
C PRO A 15 9.44 -18.99 -1.34
N GLY A 16 8.25 -19.45 -1.14
CA GLY A 16 7.74 -19.96 0.11
C GLY A 16 6.43 -20.66 -0.17
N VAL A 17 6.33 -21.89 0.22
CA VAL A 17 5.09 -22.67 0.16
C VAL A 17 4.10 -21.97 1.06
N THR A 18 3.19 -21.17 0.49
CA THR A 18 2.00 -20.75 1.22
C THR A 18 1.18 -22.01 1.44
N TYR A 19 1.14 -22.47 2.65
CA TYR A 19 0.25 -23.57 3.04
C TYR A 19 -1.17 -23.03 3.10
N ALA A 20 -1.87 -23.01 1.95
CA ALA A 20 -3.30 -22.83 1.97
C ALA A 20 -3.91 -24.03 2.73
N ILE A 21 -4.68 -23.76 3.75
CA ILE A 21 -5.44 -24.78 4.46
C ILE A 21 -6.66 -25.10 3.63
N ASP A 22 -6.72 -26.32 3.09
CA ASP A 22 -7.92 -26.83 2.42
C ASP A 22 -9.00 -27.08 3.49
N LEU A 23 -10.12 -26.35 3.38
CA LEU A 23 -11.25 -26.46 4.28
C LEU A 23 -12.29 -27.50 3.82
N THR A 24 -12.11 -28.03 2.60
CA THR A 24 -12.95 -29.08 1.99
C THR A 24 -12.08 -30.15 1.36
N ASP A 25 -12.55 -31.41 1.34
CA ASP A 25 -11.82 -32.55 0.81
C ASP A 25 -11.47 -32.42 -0.68
N ASP A 26 -12.30 -31.68 -1.43
CA ASP A 26 -12.07 -31.38 -2.85
C ASP A 26 -11.10 -30.21 -3.10
N GLY A 27 -10.57 -29.60 -2.03
CA GLY A 27 -9.67 -28.44 -2.12
C GLY A 27 -10.29 -27.17 -2.71
N SER A 28 -11.62 -27.15 -2.89
CA SER A 28 -12.32 -26.01 -3.50
C SER A 28 -12.50 -24.81 -2.58
N LEU A 29 -12.36 -24.99 -1.27
CA LEU A 29 -12.42 -23.92 -0.27
C LEU A 29 -11.09 -23.85 0.46
N LYS A 30 -10.37 -22.73 0.25
CA LYS A 30 -9.02 -22.52 0.78
C LYS A 30 -9.00 -21.34 1.75
N LEU A 31 -8.29 -21.53 2.85
CA LEU A 31 -7.99 -20.47 3.80
C LEU A 31 -6.49 -20.19 3.78
N THR A 32 -6.14 -18.94 3.67
CA THR A 32 -4.77 -18.42 3.83
C THR A 32 -4.79 -17.27 4.82
N GLY A 33 -3.65 -16.93 5.38
CA GLY A 33 -3.57 -15.80 6.27
C GLY A 33 -2.18 -15.22 6.34
N PHE A 34 -2.09 -14.06 6.99
CA PHE A 34 -0.85 -13.36 7.24
C PHE A 34 -0.93 -12.55 8.52
N TYR A 35 0.21 -12.30 9.12
CA TYR A 35 0.32 -11.47 10.30
C TYR A 35 1.58 -10.61 10.26
N ASN A 36 1.45 -9.42 10.86
CA ASN A 36 2.54 -8.52 11.15
C ASN A 36 2.44 -8.11 12.62
N ILE A 37 3.45 -8.46 13.41
CA ILE A 37 3.59 -7.99 14.80
C ILE A 37 4.73 -6.99 14.76
N THR A 38 4.40 -5.70 14.67
CA THR A 38 5.36 -4.63 14.42
C THR A 38 5.43 -3.67 15.60
N GLY A 39 6.62 -3.56 16.19
CA GLY A 39 6.93 -2.56 17.19
C GLY A 39 7.91 -1.53 16.66
N ALA A 40 7.68 -0.24 16.98
CA ALA A 40 8.64 0.80 16.65
C ALA A 40 8.77 1.83 17.75
N LYS A 41 9.95 2.48 17.79
CA LYS A 41 10.32 3.52 18.74
C LYS A 41 10.97 4.69 18.02
N VAL A 42 10.48 5.89 18.26
CA VAL A 42 11.14 7.13 17.86
C VAL A 42 12.33 7.37 18.79
N LEU A 43 13.53 7.35 18.24
CA LEU A 43 14.77 7.54 19.00
C LEU A 43 15.07 9.02 19.21
N SER A 44 14.90 9.81 18.14
CA SER A 44 15.09 11.25 18.15
C SER A 44 14.30 11.91 17.02
N GLY A 45 14.16 13.23 17.07
CA GLY A 45 13.48 14.01 16.03
C GLY A 45 13.22 15.44 16.48
N SER A 46 12.51 16.18 15.63
CA SER A 46 12.11 17.55 15.90
C SER A 46 10.91 17.59 16.87
N ALA A 47 10.94 18.54 17.79
CA ALA A 47 9.73 18.91 18.51
C ALA A 47 8.82 19.75 17.61
N LEU A 48 7.53 19.71 17.85
CA LEU A 48 6.60 20.66 17.22
C LEU A 48 6.86 22.06 17.76
N ASN A 49 6.70 23.07 16.92
CA ASN A 49 6.85 24.47 17.27
C ASN A 49 5.54 25.24 17.03
N SER A 50 5.52 26.51 17.32
CA SER A 50 4.32 27.37 17.15
C SER A 50 3.86 27.51 15.70
N SER A 51 4.73 27.23 14.71
CA SER A 51 4.39 27.23 13.29
C SER A 51 3.81 25.91 12.81
N THR A 52 3.85 24.85 13.65
CA THR A 52 3.27 23.55 13.30
C THR A 52 1.76 23.67 13.26
N PRO A 53 1.10 23.17 12.21
CA PRO A 53 -0.35 23.17 12.12
C PRO A 53 -1.00 22.59 13.38
N TRP A 54 -2.04 23.24 13.88
CA TRP A 54 -2.72 22.85 15.12
C TRP A 54 -3.22 21.39 15.09
N THR A 55 -3.53 20.86 13.91
CA THR A 55 -3.95 19.49 13.70
C THR A 55 -2.90 18.46 14.13
N TYR A 56 -1.60 18.82 14.06
CA TYR A 56 -0.50 17.94 14.50
C TYR A 56 -0.18 18.06 15.98
N GLN A 57 -0.68 19.11 16.65
CA GLN A 57 -0.43 19.34 18.08
C GLN A 57 -1.13 18.34 19.01
N GLN A 58 -1.99 17.49 18.46
CA GLN A 58 -2.57 16.36 19.20
C GLN A 58 -1.54 15.27 19.55
N TRP A 59 -0.37 15.25 18.89
CA TRP A 59 0.70 14.31 19.18
C TRP A 59 1.83 14.96 19.97
N ASN A 60 2.39 14.23 20.90
CA ASN A 60 3.51 14.67 21.72
C ASN A 60 4.84 14.37 21.01
N CYS A 61 5.22 15.19 20.04
CA CYS A 61 6.43 15.02 19.24
C CYS A 61 7.72 15.34 20.05
N PRO A 62 8.87 14.72 19.72
CA PRO A 62 9.21 14.08 18.44
C PRO A 62 8.37 12.85 18.06
N CYS A 63 7.88 12.84 16.84
CA CYS A 63 7.01 11.79 16.32
C CYS A 63 7.40 11.39 14.90
N SER A 64 6.82 10.28 14.42
CA SER A 64 6.95 9.86 13.04
C SER A 64 5.70 9.14 12.58
N MET A 65 5.11 9.56 11.47
CA MET A 65 4.03 8.84 10.84
C MET A 65 4.59 7.79 9.89
N GLN A 66 4.23 6.53 10.12
CA GLN A 66 4.71 5.38 9.38
C GLN A 66 3.59 4.64 8.63
N ALA A 67 2.34 4.84 9.03
CA ALA A 67 1.18 4.30 8.36
C ALA A 67 0.20 5.44 8.06
N TRP A 68 -0.05 5.69 6.77
CA TRP A 68 -0.82 6.84 6.33
C TRP A 68 -2.32 6.59 6.27
N GLU A 69 -2.73 5.38 5.91
CA GLU A 69 -4.17 5.04 5.75
C GLU A 69 -5.01 5.32 6.99
N TYR A 70 -4.39 5.38 8.18
CA TYR A 70 -5.08 5.53 9.46
C TYR A 70 -4.29 6.37 10.47
N ALA A 71 -3.39 7.22 10.00
CA ALA A 71 -2.57 8.09 10.82
C ALA A 71 -1.81 7.35 11.95
N GLY A 72 -1.11 6.28 11.59
CA GLY A 72 -0.28 5.49 12.52
C GLY A 72 0.98 6.24 12.90
N VAL A 73 0.87 7.08 13.94
CA VAL A 73 1.93 7.97 14.43
C VAL A 73 2.60 7.37 15.65
N TYR A 74 3.92 7.26 15.59
CA TYR A 74 4.77 6.88 16.71
C TYR A 74 5.26 8.14 17.43
N GLU A 75 5.08 8.19 18.74
CA GLU A 75 5.53 9.29 19.60
C GLU A 75 6.71 8.85 20.45
N LYS A 76 7.76 9.69 20.55
CA LYS A 76 8.96 9.38 21.33
C LYS A 76 8.64 9.13 22.81
N SER A 77 7.73 9.91 23.37
CA SER A 77 7.32 9.81 24.78
C SER A 77 6.67 8.49 25.16
N LYS A 78 6.07 7.78 24.19
CA LYS A 78 5.41 6.49 24.41
C LYS A 78 6.34 5.30 24.32
N GLY A 79 7.63 5.51 24.04
CA GLY A 79 8.63 4.46 23.95
C GLY A 79 8.39 3.47 22.79
N LEU A 80 8.52 2.17 23.06
CA LEU A 80 8.27 1.10 22.08
C LEU A 80 6.76 0.84 21.98
N GLN A 81 6.19 0.98 20.80
CA GLN A 81 4.75 0.85 20.53
C GLN A 81 4.49 -0.24 19.51
N PHE A 82 3.59 -1.18 19.81
CA PHE A 82 3.21 -2.29 18.92
C PHE A 82 1.84 -2.11 18.26
N ASN A 83 1.08 -1.12 18.68
CA ASN A 83 -0.30 -0.93 18.25
C ASN A 83 -0.48 -0.14 16.96
N GLN A 84 0.59 0.45 16.39
CA GLN A 84 0.44 1.31 15.23
C GLN A 84 0.34 0.55 13.90
N GLU A 85 1.05 -0.59 13.77
CA GLU A 85 1.13 -1.31 12.48
C GLU A 85 0.87 -2.82 12.61
N SER A 86 0.66 -3.34 13.82
CA SER A 86 0.36 -4.76 13.99
C SER A 86 -1.01 -5.11 13.41
N LEU A 87 -1.06 -6.19 12.64
CA LEU A 87 -2.28 -6.65 11.98
C LEU A 87 -2.30 -8.17 11.79
N LEU A 88 -3.51 -8.70 11.64
CA LEU A 88 -3.80 -10.06 11.22
C LEU A 88 -4.77 -10.00 10.03
N GLY A 89 -4.45 -10.75 8.98
CA GLY A 89 -5.30 -10.92 7.80
C GLY A 89 -5.65 -12.37 7.57
N ILE A 90 -6.89 -12.64 7.19
CA ILE A 90 -7.39 -13.94 6.78
C ILE A 90 -8.05 -13.80 5.42
N GLN A 91 -7.73 -14.70 4.50
CA GLN A 91 -8.32 -14.75 3.18
C GLN A 91 -8.96 -16.12 2.95
N ILE A 92 -10.18 -16.10 2.49
CA ILE A 92 -10.95 -17.28 2.08
C ILE A 92 -11.18 -17.19 0.58
N LYS A 93 -10.83 -18.24 -0.15
CA LYS A 93 -11.13 -18.39 -1.56
C LYS A 93 -11.98 -19.64 -1.77
N LYS A 94 -13.14 -19.49 -2.43
CA LYS A 94 -13.98 -20.60 -2.90
C LYS A 94 -13.92 -20.69 -4.42
N GLU A 95 -13.56 -21.83 -4.91
CA GLU A 95 -13.65 -22.21 -6.32
C GLU A 95 -14.95 -22.95 -6.55
N PHE A 96 -15.84 -22.38 -7.36
CA PHE A 96 -17.15 -22.95 -7.71
C PHE A 96 -17.05 -23.82 -8.98
N SER A 97 -16.13 -23.44 -9.85
CA SER A 97 -15.75 -24.16 -11.08
C SER A 97 -14.31 -23.79 -11.46
N PRO A 98 -13.70 -24.49 -12.44
CA PRO A 98 -12.36 -24.11 -12.94
C PRO A 98 -12.29 -22.68 -13.49
N THR A 99 -13.44 -22.09 -13.84
CA THR A 99 -13.53 -20.74 -14.45
C THR A 99 -14.13 -19.69 -13.53
N PHE A 100 -14.66 -20.07 -12.36
CA PHE A 100 -15.32 -19.12 -11.46
C PHE A 100 -14.99 -19.34 -10.00
N SER A 101 -14.56 -18.26 -9.33
CA SER A 101 -14.24 -18.27 -7.90
C SER A 101 -14.65 -16.97 -7.21
N ALA A 102 -14.75 -16.99 -5.88
CA ALA A 102 -14.89 -15.81 -5.05
C ALA A 102 -13.80 -15.77 -3.99
N THR A 103 -13.34 -14.56 -3.68
CA THR A 103 -12.30 -14.31 -2.67
C THR A 103 -12.77 -13.25 -1.70
N THR A 104 -12.59 -13.49 -0.39
CA THR A 104 -12.85 -12.52 0.66
C THR A 104 -11.61 -12.44 1.56
N GLN A 105 -11.15 -11.22 1.85
CA GLN A 105 -10.06 -10.97 2.81
C GLN A 105 -10.59 -10.08 3.93
N ILE A 106 -10.32 -10.49 5.16
CA ILE A 106 -10.67 -9.78 6.38
C ILE A 106 -9.39 -9.41 7.10
N ILE A 107 -9.28 -8.16 7.54
CA ILE A 107 -8.12 -7.63 8.24
C ILE A 107 -8.55 -7.05 9.59
N SER A 108 -7.81 -7.38 10.64
CA SER A 108 -7.87 -6.75 11.95
C SER A 108 -6.54 -6.04 12.23
N ARG A 109 -6.60 -4.74 12.53
CA ARG A 109 -5.44 -3.93 12.93
C ARG A 109 -5.51 -3.63 14.43
N ALA A 110 -4.35 -3.60 15.07
CA ALA A 110 -4.27 -3.28 16.50
C ALA A 110 -4.74 -1.84 16.81
N ASN A 111 -4.55 -0.92 15.88
CA ASN A 111 -5.01 0.46 16.00
C ASN A 111 -5.64 0.92 14.68
N ASN A 112 -6.96 0.87 14.62
CA ASN A 112 -7.71 1.44 13.50
C ASN A 112 -8.68 2.50 14.08
N PRO A 113 -8.43 3.79 13.89
CA PRO A 113 -9.26 4.86 14.46
C PRO A 113 -10.73 4.80 14.03
N ASN A 114 -11.03 4.25 12.84
CA ASN A 114 -12.40 4.15 12.33
C ASN A 114 -13.18 2.98 12.96
N THR A 115 -12.51 1.87 13.25
CA THR A 115 -13.17 0.63 13.67
C THR A 115 -12.64 0.08 15.00
N GLY A 116 -11.62 0.72 15.58
CA GLY A 116 -10.84 0.12 16.66
C GLY A 116 -10.08 -1.11 16.12
N SER A 117 -9.97 -2.15 16.91
CA SER A 117 -9.37 -3.43 16.48
C SER A 117 -10.37 -4.38 15.81
N ARG A 118 -11.58 -3.91 15.46
CA ARG A 118 -12.61 -4.77 14.83
C ARG A 118 -12.16 -5.21 13.44
N PRO A 119 -12.42 -6.49 13.08
CA PRO A 119 -12.15 -6.98 11.74
C PRO A 119 -12.96 -6.21 10.69
N THR A 120 -12.31 -5.92 9.57
CA THR A 120 -12.91 -5.24 8.41
C THR A 120 -12.71 -6.07 7.16
N VAL A 121 -13.72 -6.09 6.28
CA VAL A 121 -13.58 -6.70 4.95
C VAL A 121 -12.77 -5.75 4.08
N ASP A 122 -11.55 -6.17 3.72
CA ASP A 122 -10.65 -5.43 2.84
C ASP A 122 -10.95 -5.74 1.37
N TRP A 123 -11.08 -7.04 1.03
CA TRP A 123 -11.46 -7.51 -0.29
C TRP A 123 -12.70 -8.41 -0.22
N ALA A 124 -13.56 -8.33 -1.23
CA ALA A 124 -14.68 -9.23 -1.46
C ALA A 124 -15.06 -9.17 -2.92
N TYR A 125 -14.57 -10.10 -3.75
CA TYR A 125 -14.77 -10.07 -5.19
C TYR A 125 -14.95 -11.46 -5.79
N ALA A 126 -15.65 -11.51 -6.92
CA ALA A 126 -15.72 -12.68 -7.79
C ALA A 126 -14.67 -12.56 -8.90
N THR A 127 -14.17 -13.71 -9.33
CA THR A 127 -13.23 -13.85 -10.46
C THR A 127 -13.85 -14.80 -11.49
N TRP A 128 -13.84 -14.39 -12.74
CA TRP A 128 -14.26 -15.19 -13.87
C TRP A 128 -13.20 -15.21 -14.97
N THR A 129 -12.92 -16.41 -15.49
CA THR A 129 -12.09 -16.65 -16.68
C THR A 129 -12.94 -17.31 -17.75
N PRO A 130 -12.97 -16.82 -19.02
CA PRO A 130 -13.85 -17.39 -20.06
C PRO A 130 -13.60 -18.90 -20.35
N ALA A 131 -12.38 -19.37 -20.11
CA ALA A 131 -11.99 -20.78 -20.19
C ALA A 131 -10.81 -21.03 -19.25
N GLU A 132 -10.53 -22.29 -18.89
CA GLU A 132 -9.41 -22.66 -17.98
C GLU A 132 -8.06 -22.10 -18.37
N ASN A 133 -7.77 -22.02 -19.66
CA ASN A 133 -6.50 -21.51 -20.21
C ASN A 133 -6.67 -20.12 -20.87
N SER A 134 -7.71 -19.38 -20.53
CA SER A 134 -7.95 -18.06 -21.08
C SER A 134 -6.85 -17.09 -20.65
N PRO A 135 -6.31 -16.27 -21.56
CA PRO A 135 -5.42 -15.16 -21.18
C PRO A 135 -6.19 -14.04 -20.46
N TRP A 136 -7.51 -14.04 -20.51
CA TRP A 136 -8.38 -13.04 -19.90
C TRP A 136 -8.87 -13.48 -18.53
N THR A 137 -8.84 -12.54 -17.60
CA THR A 137 -9.46 -12.67 -16.27
C THR A 137 -10.29 -11.42 -16.01
N PHE A 138 -11.48 -11.60 -15.46
CA PHE A 138 -12.39 -10.52 -15.05
C PHE A 138 -12.69 -10.65 -13.57
N GLN A 139 -12.73 -9.51 -12.88
CA GLN A 139 -13.05 -9.47 -11.45
C GLN A 139 -14.07 -8.37 -11.19
N ALA A 140 -14.98 -8.61 -10.24
CA ALA A 140 -15.99 -7.63 -9.83
C ALA A 140 -16.24 -7.73 -8.33
N GLY A 141 -16.34 -6.59 -7.66
CA GLY A 141 -16.58 -6.50 -6.23
C GLY A 141 -15.75 -5.41 -5.56
N LYS A 142 -15.41 -5.63 -4.28
CA LYS A 142 -14.54 -4.77 -3.51
C LYS A 142 -13.09 -5.25 -3.66
N MET A 143 -12.25 -4.42 -4.24
CA MET A 143 -10.85 -4.73 -4.55
C MET A 143 -9.95 -3.56 -4.17
N ARG A 144 -8.68 -3.82 -3.89
CA ARG A 144 -7.71 -2.76 -3.64
C ARG A 144 -7.34 -2.04 -4.94
N ILE A 145 -7.18 -0.73 -4.87
CA ILE A 145 -6.71 0.07 -6.01
C ILE A 145 -5.24 -0.26 -6.25
N PRO A 146 -4.86 -0.70 -7.46
CA PRO A 146 -3.48 -1.03 -7.81
C PRO A 146 -2.65 0.24 -8.10
N LEU A 147 -2.53 1.12 -7.08
CA LEU A 147 -1.94 2.45 -7.19
C LEU A 147 -0.42 2.42 -7.30
N TYR A 148 0.23 1.70 -6.40
CA TYR A 148 1.68 1.51 -6.34
C TYR A 148 2.03 0.05 -6.61
N TYR A 149 3.31 -0.24 -6.83
CA TYR A 149 3.76 -1.60 -7.12
C TYR A 149 3.31 -2.62 -6.05
N TYR A 150 3.44 -2.25 -4.77
CA TYR A 150 3.11 -3.13 -3.64
C TYR A 150 1.65 -3.01 -3.15
N SER A 151 0.79 -2.23 -3.83
CA SER A 151 -0.59 -1.98 -3.36
C SER A 151 -1.41 -3.25 -3.15
N ASP A 152 -1.29 -4.21 -4.07
CA ASP A 152 -2.11 -5.44 -4.06
C ASP A 152 -1.81 -6.33 -2.84
N TYR A 153 -0.62 -6.21 -2.24
CA TYR A 153 -0.20 -7.01 -1.09
C TYR A 153 0.46 -6.17 0.02
N LEU A 154 0.08 -4.90 0.11
CA LEU A 154 0.62 -3.95 1.08
C LEU A 154 0.61 -4.46 2.53
N TYR A 155 -0.42 -5.23 2.92
CA TYR A 155 -0.55 -5.75 4.27
C TYR A 155 0.19 -7.06 4.51
N ILE A 156 0.65 -7.72 3.45
CA ILE A 156 1.41 -8.97 3.56
C ILE A 156 2.88 -8.61 3.77
N GLY A 157 3.23 -8.23 4.99
CA GLY A 157 4.58 -7.78 5.31
C GLY A 157 5.66 -8.77 4.89
N TYR A 158 5.38 -10.07 4.98
CA TYR A 158 6.30 -11.12 4.57
C TYR A 158 6.73 -11.01 3.08
N ALA A 159 5.91 -10.40 2.22
CA ALA A 159 6.13 -10.32 0.77
C ALA A 159 7.28 -9.37 0.34
N TYR A 160 7.79 -8.53 1.21
CA TYR A 160 8.82 -7.55 0.86
C TYR A 160 9.97 -7.51 1.89
N PRO A 161 11.16 -6.96 1.53
CA PRO A 161 12.34 -7.03 2.40
C PRO A 161 12.27 -6.09 3.61
N TRP A 162 11.50 -5.02 3.54
CA TRP A 162 11.36 -4.02 4.61
C TRP A 162 10.41 -4.45 5.72
N VAL A 163 10.43 -3.76 6.84
CA VAL A 163 9.36 -3.84 7.86
C VAL A 163 8.04 -3.34 7.26
N ARG A 164 8.11 -2.25 6.47
CA ARG A 164 7.02 -1.64 5.70
C ARG A 164 7.55 -1.03 4.41
N PRO A 165 6.75 -0.92 3.34
CA PRO A 165 7.11 -0.09 2.19
C PRO A 165 7.35 1.36 2.61
N ALA A 166 8.19 2.08 1.85
CA ALA A 166 8.61 3.43 2.19
C ALA A 166 7.44 4.41 2.35
N PRO A 167 7.15 4.97 3.54
CA PRO A 167 6.02 5.87 3.75
C PRO A 167 6.06 7.12 2.88
N ASP A 168 7.23 7.54 2.40
CA ASP A 168 7.35 8.68 1.47
C ASP A 168 6.71 8.42 0.11
N VAL A 169 6.64 7.17 -0.34
CA VAL A 169 5.99 6.77 -1.60
C VAL A 169 4.60 6.22 -1.33
N TYR A 170 4.48 5.31 -0.36
CA TYR A 170 3.23 4.65 0.02
C TYR A 170 2.43 5.48 1.05
N GLY A 171 2.68 6.77 1.09
CA GLY A 171 2.07 7.71 2.02
C GLY A 171 0.70 8.21 1.58
N TRP A 172 0.28 8.00 0.34
CA TRP A 172 -1.07 8.28 -0.06
C TRP A 172 -1.97 7.11 0.34
N PRO A 173 -3.16 7.37 0.89
CA PRO A 173 -4.06 6.30 1.29
C PRO A 173 -4.39 5.38 0.11
N ILE A 174 -4.17 4.08 0.31
CA ILE A 174 -4.46 3.06 -0.70
C ILE A 174 -5.76 2.38 -0.29
N TYR A 175 -6.83 2.83 -0.89
CA TYR A 175 -8.15 2.34 -0.56
C TYR A 175 -8.56 1.14 -1.40
N ALA A 176 -9.52 0.38 -0.88
CA ALA A 176 -10.27 -0.57 -1.68
C ALA A 176 -11.40 0.16 -2.41
N TYR A 177 -11.63 -0.15 -3.67
CA TYR A 177 -12.74 0.37 -4.47
C TYR A 177 -13.79 -0.70 -4.74
N ASN A 178 -15.00 -0.27 -4.99
CA ASN A 178 -16.08 -1.12 -5.50
C ASN A 178 -16.18 -0.93 -7.01
N GLY A 179 -15.99 -2.01 -7.77
CA GLY A 179 -15.96 -1.92 -9.21
C GLY A 179 -15.61 -3.22 -9.90
N GLY A 180 -15.02 -3.10 -11.07
CA GLY A 180 -14.55 -4.23 -11.85
C GLY A 180 -13.18 -3.97 -12.45
N ASN A 181 -12.48 -5.06 -12.74
CA ASN A 181 -11.27 -5.04 -13.53
C ASN A 181 -11.25 -6.18 -14.55
N PHE A 182 -10.42 -6.01 -15.54
CA PHE A 182 -9.99 -7.10 -16.40
C PHE A 182 -8.47 -7.13 -16.47
N SER A 183 -7.92 -8.30 -16.73
CA SER A 183 -6.52 -8.48 -17.07
C SER A 183 -6.35 -9.41 -18.27
N TYR A 184 -5.35 -9.11 -19.08
CA TYR A 184 -4.92 -9.92 -20.20
C TYR A 184 -3.45 -10.25 -20.05
N ARG A 185 -3.11 -11.53 -20.01
CA ARG A 185 -1.75 -12.02 -19.87
C ARG A 185 -1.32 -12.80 -21.11
N THR A 186 -0.11 -12.50 -21.60
CA THR A 186 0.48 -13.17 -22.75
C THR A 186 1.99 -13.34 -22.62
N GLN A 187 2.51 -14.37 -23.26
CA GLN A 187 3.94 -14.53 -23.49
C GLN A 187 4.34 -13.68 -24.69
N LEU A 188 5.47 -12.99 -24.63
CA LEU A 188 5.97 -12.18 -25.75
C LEU A 188 6.78 -13.04 -26.73
N GLY A 189 6.08 -13.58 -27.71
CA GLY A 189 6.67 -14.48 -28.70
C GLY A 189 7.20 -15.78 -28.06
N GLN A 190 8.41 -16.20 -28.42
CA GLN A 190 9.10 -17.37 -27.85
C GLN A 190 10.09 -16.98 -26.73
N SER A 191 10.07 -15.72 -26.31
CA SER A 191 10.97 -15.20 -25.26
C SER A 191 10.54 -15.63 -23.86
N GLU A 192 11.42 -15.45 -22.88
CA GLU A 192 11.09 -15.63 -21.45
C GLU A 192 10.21 -14.50 -20.89
N TRP A 193 9.96 -13.46 -21.68
CA TRP A 193 9.17 -12.31 -21.25
C TRP A 193 7.67 -12.57 -21.34
N ALA A 194 6.97 -12.22 -20.28
CA ALA A 194 5.52 -12.19 -20.22
C ALA A 194 5.03 -10.76 -20.03
N ALA A 195 3.90 -10.43 -20.61
CA ALA A 195 3.23 -9.15 -20.42
C ALA A 195 1.85 -9.34 -19.80
N THR A 196 1.46 -8.43 -18.91
CA THR A 196 0.12 -8.35 -18.35
C THR A 196 -0.40 -6.92 -18.50
N LEU A 197 -1.53 -6.78 -19.20
CA LEU A 197 -2.29 -5.54 -19.28
C LEU A 197 -3.52 -5.67 -18.40
N SER A 198 -3.80 -4.68 -17.57
CA SER A 198 -5.04 -4.62 -16.77
C SER A 198 -5.69 -3.25 -16.87
N GLY A 199 -7.02 -3.25 -16.87
CA GLY A 199 -7.83 -2.06 -16.76
C GLY A 199 -8.85 -2.20 -15.65
N PHE A 200 -9.17 -1.10 -14.96
CA PHE A 200 -10.11 -1.12 -13.84
C PHE A 200 -10.96 0.15 -13.79
N THR A 201 -12.16 0.00 -13.22
CA THR A 201 -13.11 1.10 -13.03
C THR A 201 -13.96 0.88 -11.79
N GLY A 202 -14.39 1.96 -11.14
CA GLY A 202 -15.24 1.86 -9.96
C GLY A 202 -15.35 3.17 -9.18
N SER A 203 -15.65 3.02 -7.91
CA SER A 203 -15.77 4.12 -6.95
C SER A 203 -15.31 3.69 -5.56
N TYR A 204 -14.97 4.68 -4.75
CA TYR A 204 -14.64 4.51 -3.34
C TYR A 204 -15.46 5.51 -2.50
N GLN A 205 -15.83 5.10 -1.31
CA GLN A 205 -16.42 6.00 -0.31
C GLN A 205 -16.05 5.52 1.09
N GLN A 206 -15.57 6.44 1.90
CA GLN A 206 -15.29 6.23 3.32
C GLN A 206 -15.99 7.31 4.15
N LYS A 207 -16.76 6.89 5.14
CA LYS A 207 -17.28 7.78 6.18
C LYS A 207 -16.27 7.87 7.32
N ASN A 208 -16.09 9.06 7.86
CA ASN A 208 -15.15 9.33 8.96
C ASN A 208 -13.74 8.79 8.63
N ASP A 209 -13.20 9.25 7.49
CA ASP A 209 -11.85 8.86 7.10
C ASP A 209 -10.86 9.26 8.20
N ALA A 210 -10.07 8.28 8.66
CA ALA A 210 -9.19 8.50 9.80
C ALA A 210 -8.04 9.44 9.47
N TYR A 211 -7.49 9.31 8.26
CA TYR A 211 -6.39 10.15 7.83
C TYR A 211 -6.84 11.61 7.74
N ASP A 212 -7.91 11.90 6.99
CA ASP A 212 -8.40 13.26 6.83
C ASP A 212 -8.88 13.86 8.13
N THR A 213 -9.59 13.08 8.96
CA THR A 213 -10.09 13.54 10.25
C THR A 213 -8.94 13.88 11.20
N LEU A 214 -7.91 13.04 11.31
CA LEU A 214 -6.85 13.21 12.31
C LEU A 214 -5.74 14.13 11.82
N ILE A 215 -5.41 14.12 10.53
CA ILE A 215 -4.26 14.86 10.01
C ILE A 215 -4.65 16.28 9.58
N TYR A 216 -5.79 16.47 8.95
CA TYR A 216 -6.13 17.75 8.37
C TYR A 216 -7.22 18.53 9.11
N TYR A 217 -8.28 17.85 9.56
CA TYR A 217 -9.51 18.56 9.91
C TYR A 217 -9.92 18.45 11.38
N THR A 218 -9.46 17.43 12.11
CA THR A 218 -9.86 17.10 13.49
C THR A 218 -11.37 17.02 13.74
N THR A 219 -12.15 16.99 12.65
CA THR A 219 -13.60 16.83 12.63
C THR A 219 -13.90 15.64 11.73
N PRO A 220 -14.91 14.81 12.04
CA PRO A 220 -15.27 13.67 11.19
C PRO A 220 -15.41 14.09 9.74
N THR A 221 -14.49 13.64 8.90
CA THR A 221 -14.38 13.99 7.49
C THR A 221 -14.65 12.76 6.65
N HIS A 222 -15.44 12.96 5.61
CA HIS A 222 -15.85 11.91 4.69
C HIS A 222 -15.17 12.10 3.34
N GLU A 223 -14.75 11.01 2.73
CA GLU A 223 -14.12 11.02 1.42
C GLU A 223 -14.86 10.14 0.43
N SER A 224 -14.92 10.55 -0.84
CA SER A 224 -15.35 9.69 -1.94
C SER A 224 -14.61 9.98 -3.22
N TRP A 225 -14.17 8.90 -3.88
CA TRP A 225 -13.59 8.92 -5.21
C TRP A 225 -14.60 8.36 -6.22
N LYS A 226 -15.02 9.21 -7.14
CA LYS A 226 -15.98 8.84 -8.19
C LYS A 226 -15.28 8.69 -9.53
N ASN A 227 -15.85 7.87 -10.40
CA ASN A 227 -15.33 7.66 -11.74
C ASN A 227 -13.85 7.24 -11.75
N ILE A 228 -13.48 6.35 -10.84
CA ILE A 228 -12.15 5.74 -10.85
C ILE A 228 -12.01 4.99 -12.18
N GLN A 229 -10.97 5.30 -12.92
CA GLN A 229 -10.57 4.63 -14.16
C GLN A 229 -9.06 4.55 -14.19
N GLY A 230 -8.53 3.37 -14.48
CA GLY A 230 -7.10 3.19 -14.56
C GLY A 230 -6.72 1.97 -15.37
N ALA A 231 -5.44 1.91 -15.69
CA ALA A 231 -4.82 0.78 -16.35
C ALA A 231 -3.36 0.66 -15.91
N TRP A 232 -2.84 -0.55 -15.97
CA TRP A 232 -1.42 -0.81 -15.81
C TRP A 232 -0.94 -1.89 -16.78
N LEU A 233 0.32 -1.76 -17.16
CA LEU A 233 1.05 -2.72 -17.97
C LEU A 233 2.28 -3.18 -17.19
N ALA A 234 2.44 -4.48 -17.03
CA ALA A 234 3.64 -5.08 -16.46
C ALA A 234 4.29 -6.01 -17.48
N VAL A 235 5.63 -6.03 -17.50
CA VAL A 235 6.43 -7.00 -18.26
C VAL A 235 7.47 -7.62 -17.33
N ASN A 236 7.60 -8.93 -17.37
CA ASN A 236 8.56 -9.66 -16.52
C ASN A 236 9.15 -10.87 -17.23
N ASN A 237 10.34 -11.26 -16.79
CA ASN A 237 11.03 -12.47 -17.24
C ASN A 237 11.51 -13.37 -16.08
N GLY A 238 10.96 -13.15 -14.87
CA GLY A 238 11.38 -13.86 -13.67
C GLY A 238 12.60 -13.26 -12.95
N ILE A 239 13.40 -12.43 -13.63
CA ILE A 239 14.53 -11.68 -13.04
C ILE A 239 14.18 -10.21 -12.88
N VAL A 240 13.61 -9.62 -13.90
CA VAL A 240 13.20 -8.22 -13.95
C VAL A 240 11.69 -8.14 -14.12
N ASP A 241 11.07 -7.27 -13.34
CA ASP A 241 9.67 -6.89 -13.46
C ASP A 241 9.57 -5.38 -13.57
N VAL A 242 8.93 -4.88 -14.63
CA VAL A 242 8.67 -3.45 -14.85
C VAL A 242 7.18 -3.25 -14.99
N ARG A 243 6.63 -2.30 -14.22
CA ARG A 243 5.22 -1.95 -14.28
C ARG A 243 5.05 -0.46 -14.51
N ALA A 244 4.19 -0.08 -15.44
CA ALA A 244 3.72 1.29 -15.64
C ALA A 244 2.23 1.37 -15.34
N MET A 245 1.78 2.44 -14.68
CA MET A 245 0.39 2.62 -14.25
C MET A 245 -0.08 4.04 -14.53
N TYR A 246 -1.35 4.17 -14.87
CA TYR A 246 -2.09 5.42 -14.93
C TYR A 246 -3.49 5.25 -14.34
N MET A 247 -3.92 6.23 -13.54
CA MET A 247 -5.27 6.27 -12.97
C MET A 247 -5.78 7.72 -12.91
N ARG A 248 -7.11 7.89 -12.96
CA ARG A 248 -7.80 9.15 -12.69
C ARG A 248 -9.08 8.92 -11.93
N TYR A 249 -9.50 9.93 -11.17
CA TYR A 249 -10.78 9.94 -10.47
C TYR A 249 -11.23 11.37 -10.13
N LYS A 250 -12.45 11.49 -9.63
CA LYS A 250 -13.01 12.72 -9.07
C LYS A 250 -13.08 12.59 -7.54
N ASP A 251 -12.44 13.51 -6.86
CA ASP A 251 -12.33 13.53 -5.41
C ASP A 251 -13.33 14.49 -4.79
N ASN A 252 -13.94 14.06 -3.67
CA ASN A 252 -14.84 14.87 -2.86
C ASN A 252 -14.57 14.61 -1.39
N LEU A 253 -14.32 15.67 -0.64
CA LEU A 253 -14.24 15.67 0.82
C LEU A 253 -15.33 16.55 1.40
N TRP A 254 -15.97 16.11 2.48
CA TRP A 254 -16.98 16.88 3.18
C TRP A 254 -17.07 16.54 4.65
N GLN A 255 -17.66 17.44 5.41
CA GLN A 255 -18.03 17.28 6.81
C GLN A 255 -19.54 17.48 6.94
N ASP A 256 -20.19 16.76 7.85
CA ASP A 256 -21.58 16.99 8.16
C ASP A 256 -21.67 17.98 9.35
N ASN A 257 -22.43 19.06 9.18
CA ASN A 257 -22.68 20.04 10.22
C ASN A 257 -23.70 19.51 11.25
N THR A 258 -23.76 20.11 12.42
CA THR A 258 -24.70 19.75 13.49
C THR A 258 -26.16 19.95 13.12
N ASP A 259 -26.44 20.81 12.14
CA ASP A 259 -27.78 21.04 11.58
C ASP A 259 -28.18 20.06 10.46
N GLY A 260 -27.30 19.08 10.14
CA GLY A 260 -27.49 18.10 9.09
C GLY A 260 -27.13 18.59 7.69
N THR A 261 -26.64 19.82 7.55
CA THR A 261 -26.12 20.32 6.27
C THR A 261 -24.70 19.82 6.02
N ARG A 262 -24.27 19.83 4.76
CA ARG A 262 -22.95 19.37 4.35
C ARG A 262 -22.02 20.55 4.05
N LEU A 263 -20.87 20.59 4.72
CA LEU A 263 -19.77 21.47 4.37
C LEU A 263 -18.85 20.76 3.38
N SER A 264 -18.81 21.22 2.13
CA SER A 264 -17.90 20.68 1.10
C SER A 264 -16.52 21.30 1.27
N MET A 265 -15.52 20.45 1.57
CA MET A 265 -14.10 20.82 1.66
C MET A 265 -13.44 20.74 0.27
N ILE A 266 -13.66 19.62 -0.42
CA ILE A 266 -13.24 19.39 -1.80
C ILE A 266 -14.47 18.93 -2.58
N GLY A 267 -14.76 19.62 -3.69
CA GLY A 267 -15.91 19.34 -4.53
C GLY A 267 -15.48 18.94 -5.94
N ASN A 268 -15.61 17.68 -6.30
CA ASN A 268 -15.38 17.17 -7.66
C ASN A 268 -13.99 17.49 -8.25
N GLN A 269 -12.96 17.53 -7.40
CA GLN A 269 -11.58 17.76 -7.80
C GLN A 269 -11.09 16.66 -8.73
N SER A 270 -10.41 17.01 -9.81
CA SER A 270 -9.83 16.04 -10.74
C SER A 270 -8.47 15.60 -10.26
N THR A 271 -8.32 14.31 -10.05
CA THR A 271 -7.06 13.71 -9.62
C THR A 271 -6.57 12.70 -10.65
N SER A 272 -5.27 12.74 -10.95
CA SER A 272 -4.60 11.76 -11.80
C SER A 272 -3.29 11.31 -11.19
N ILE A 273 -2.98 10.05 -11.36
CA ILE A 273 -1.78 9.40 -10.85
C ILE A 273 -1.15 8.60 -11.98
N MET A 274 0.16 8.68 -12.09
CA MET A 274 0.96 7.85 -12.98
C MET A 274 2.22 7.41 -12.26
N GLY A 275 2.66 6.18 -12.53
CA GLY A 275 3.83 5.62 -11.92
C GLY A 275 4.54 4.62 -12.81
N ILE A 276 5.84 4.48 -12.57
CA ILE A 276 6.68 3.44 -13.16
C ILE A 276 7.50 2.83 -12.04
N SER A 277 7.48 1.50 -11.96
CA SER A 277 8.29 0.72 -11.03
C SER A 277 9.12 -0.32 -11.77
N ALA A 278 10.30 -0.61 -11.24
CA ALA A 278 11.19 -1.65 -11.74
C ALA A 278 11.78 -2.42 -10.56
N ASN A 279 11.67 -3.73 -10.61
CA ASN A 279 12.23 -4.63 -9.62
C ASN A 279 13.14 -5.64 -10.31
N MET A 280 14.26 -5.95 -9.68
CA MET A 280 15.19 -6.98 -10.16
C MET A 280 15.54 -7.90 -8.99
N ASP A 281 15.56 -9.19 -9.27
CA ASP A 281 16.07 -10.24 -8.39
C ASP A 281 17.01 -11.12 -9.22
N TYR A 282 18.32 -10.89 -9.07
CA TYR A 282 19.33 -11.58 -9.88
C TYR A 282 20.57 -11.92 -9.05
N LYS A 283 20.93 -13.20 -9.01
CA LYS A 283 22.12 -13.70 -8.31
C LYS A 283 22.23 -13.13 -6.88
N ASN A 284 21.15 -13.21 -6.12
CA ASN A 284 21.03 -12.68 -4.76
C ASN A 284 20.95 -11.15 -4.64
N TRP A 285 21.12 -10.38 -5.71
CA TRP A 285 20.91 -8.94 -5.70
C TRP A 285 19.44 -8.60 -5.85
N LEU A 286 18.96 -7.73 -4.98
CA LEU A 286 17.61 -7.17 -5.00
C LEU A 286 17.71 -5.68 -5.33
N ILE A 287 17.08 -5.24 -6.42
CA ILE A 287 16.93 -3.83 -6.75
C ILE A 287 15.44 -3.49 -6.79
N LYS A 288 15.07 -2.40 -6.16
CA LYS A 288 13.70 -1.89 -6.12
C LYS A 288 13.73 -0.42 -6.49
N ALA A 289 12.94 -0.02 -7.49
CA ALA A 289 12.83 1.35 -7.93
C ALA A 289 11.38 1.67 -8.25
N GLU A 290 10.92 2.86 -7.87
CA GLU A 290 9.57 3.36 -8.16
C GLU A 290 9.60 4.88 -8.25
N VAL A 291 8.92 5.43 -9.24
CA VAL A 291 8.70 6.87 -9.39
C VAL A 291 7.25 7.10 -9.74
N ASP A 292 6.60 8.01 -9.02
CA ASP A 292 5.20 8.32 -9.20
C ASP A 292 4.97 9.82 -9.25
N ARG A 293 3.92 10.20 -9.97
CA ARG A 293 3.43 11.57 -10.03
C ARG A 293 1.93 11.58 -9.77
N TYR A 294 1.54 12.35 -8.78
CA TYR A 294 0.17 12.61 -8.41
C TYR A 294 -0.17 14.06 -8.76
N ARG A 295 -1.31 14.32 -9.39
CA ARG A 295 -1.75 15.66 -9.76
C ARG A 295 -3.21 15.87 -9.40
N GLN A 296 -3.47 16.91 -8.64
CA GLN A 296 -4.79 17.38 -8.27
C GLN A 296 -5.09 18.70 -8.98
N VAL A 297 -6.26 18.80 -9.59
CA VAL A 297 -6.69 20.00 -10.31
C VAL A 297 -8.12 20.36 -9.94
N ASP A 298 -8.30 21.58 -9.44
CA ASP A 298 -9.60 22.20 -9.24
C ASP A 298 -9.57 23.62 -9.86
N PRO A 299 -10.01 23.77 -11.11
CA PRO A 299 -9.96 25.06 -11.80
C PRO A 299 -10.80 26.14 -11.11
N ALA A 300 -11.90 25.76 -10.45
CA ALA A 300 -12.77 26.71 -9.75
C ALA A 300 -12.08 27.34 -8.53
N LYS A 301 -11.09 26.64 -7.96
CA LYS A 301 -10.28 27.12 -6.82
C LYS A 301 -8.88 27.54 -7.25
N GLY A 302 -8.54 27.51 -8.55
CA GLY A 302 -7.18 27.77 -9.04
C GLY A 302 -6.16 26.73 -8.60
N LEU A 303 -6.60 25.56 -8.15
CA LEU A 303 -5.73 24.51 -7.61
C LEU A 303 -5.08 23.70 -8.73
N ASN A 304 -3.78 23.52 -8.66
CA ASN A 304 -3.01 22.61 -9.51
C ASN A 304 -1.80 22.07 -8.73
N ASN A 305 -2.06 21.17 -7.79
CA ASN A 305 -1.03 20.57 -6.97
C ASN A 305 -0.41 19.36 -7.67
N VAL A 306 0.91 19.28 -7.62
CA VAL A 306 1.67 18.15 -8.16
C VAL A 306 2.59 17.61 -7.09
N TYR A 307 2.45 16.32 -6.80
CA TYR A 307 3.31 15.56 -5.90
C TYR A 307 4.18 14.62 -6.72
N LYS A 308 5.44 14.52 -6.39
CA LYS A 308 6.39 13.57 -6.97
C LYS A 308 6.93 12.67 -5.89
N TYR A 309 6.97 11.40 -6.19
CA TYR A 309 7.46 10.34 -5.30
C TYR A 309 8.58 9.58 -5.99
N ALA A 310 9.56 9.14 -5.22
CA ALA A 310 10.61 8.28 -5.72
C ALA A 310 11.12 7.36 -4.62
N LEU A 311 11.44 6.13 -5.01
CA LEU A 311 12.07 5.12 -4.17
C LEU A 311 13.18 4.43 -4.97
N PHE A 312 14.31 4.19 -4.33
CA PHE A 312 15.37 3.32 -4.83
C PHE A 312 15.94 2.51 -3.67
N GLY A 313 16.02 1.21 -3.84
CA GLY A 313 16.58 0.30 -2.86
C GLY A 313 17.48 -0.75 -3.47
N VAL A 314 18.53 -1.11 -2.76
CA VAL A 314 19.46 -2.19 -3.12
C VAL A 314 19.70 -3.08 -1.91
N GLY A 315 19.55 -4.37 -2.12
CA GLY A 315 19.76 -5.41 -1.13
C GLY A 315 20.55 -6.59 -1.68
N TYR A 316 21.02 -7.42 -0.79
CA TYR A 316 21.72 -8.65 -1.14
C TYR A 316 21.33 -9.77 -0.18
N GLN A 317 20.98 -10.94 -0.72
CA GLN A 317 20.60 -12.10 0.06
C GLN A 317 21.80 -13.02 0.30
N PHE A 318 22.16 -13.24 1.57
CA PHE A 318 23.13 -14.28 1.95
C PHE A 318 22.46 -15.31 2.87
N GLY A 319 22.14 -16.45 2.27
CA GLY A 319 21.40 -17.48 2.98
C GLY A 319 20.05 -16.94 3.45
N ALA A 320 19.78 -17.02 4.74
CA ALA A 320 18.55 -16.56 5.35
C ALA A 320 18.51 -15.04 5.65
N TRP A 321 19.57 -14.30 5.36
CA TRP A 321 19.68 -12.89 5.69
C TRP A 321 19.63 -11.99 4.47
N THR A 322 18.86 -10.92 4.55
CA THR A 322 18.76 -9.93 3.48
C THR A 322 18.86 -8.51 4.05
N PRO A 323 20.07 -7.95 4.15
CA PRO A 323 20.24 -6.52 4.36
C PRO A 323 19.82 -5.75 3.12
N MET A 324 19.23 -4.56 3.33
CA MET A 324 18.84 -3.67 2.25
C MET A 324 18.97 -2.21 2.68
N TYR A 325 19.56 -1.40 1.82
CA TYR A 325 19.53 0.06 1.90
C TYR A 325 18.48 0.59 0.95
N THR A 326 17.68 1.56 1.40
CA THR A 326 16.67 2.20 0.57
C THR A 326 16.66 3.70 0.83
N TYR A 327 16.52 4.46 -0.24
CA TYR A 327 16.26 5.89 -0.22
C TYR A 327 14.88 6.14 -0.79
N SER A 328 14.09 7.00 -0.16
CA SER A 328 12.82 7.47 -0.69
C SER A 328 12.64 8.96 -0.48
N GLN A 329 11.78 9.56 -1.28
CA GLN A 329 11.38 10.95 -1.14
C GLN A 329 9.99 11.20 -1.72
N TYR A 330 9.32 12.21 -1.17
CA TYR A 330 8.26 12.92 -1.86
C TYR A 330 8.46 14.43 -1.78
N THR A 331 7.86 15.15 -2.73
CA THR A 331 7.84 16.61 -2.76
C THR A 331 6.63 17.13 -3.51
N THR A 332 6.04 18.22 -3.04
CA THR A 332 5.09 19.02 -3.82
C THR A 332 5.86 20.03 -4.66
N ILE A 333 5.30 20.41 -5.82
CA ILE A 333 5.92 21.42 -6.71
C ILE A 333 5.37 22.80 -6.42
N ASN A 334 4.13 22.89 -5.95
CA ASN A 334 3.42 24.15 -5.72
C ASN A 334 3.53 24.58 -4.26
N GLU A 335 3.45 25.89 -4.03
CA GLU A 335 3.48 26.48 -2.69
C GLU A 335 2.17 26.24 -1.90
N PRO A 336 2.24 26.01 -0.57
CA PRO A 336 3.47 25.78 0.18
C PRO A 336 4.08 24.41 -0.15
N THR A 337 5.39 24.35 -0.28
CA THR A 337 6.07 23.10 -0.58
C THR A 337 6.05 22.17 0.63
N GLU A 338 5.62 20.95 0.40
CA GLU A 338 5.67 19.87 1.35
C GLU A 338 6.63 18.80 0.82
N GLY A 339 7.41 18.18 1.69
CA GLY A 339 8.33 17.15 1.24
C GLY A 339 9.06 16.46 2.38
N ARG A 340 9.46 15.23 2.13
CA ARG A 340 10.26 14.42 3.04
C ARG A 340 11.25 13.55 2.27
N LYS A 341 12.40 13.28 2.87
CA LYS A 341 13.40 12.34 2.38
C LYS A 341 13.73 11.36 3.49
N THR A 342 13.74 10.09 3.18
CA THR A 342 14.05 9.06 4.17
C THR A 342 15.10 8.07 3.64
N GLN A 343 16.05 7.72 4.51
CA GLN A 343 16.98 6.63 4.30
C GLN A 343 16.63 5.50 5.26
N TYR A 344 16.65 4.29 4.75
CA TYR A 344 16.30 3.08 5.49
C TYR A 344 17.45 2.10 5.43
N LEU A 345 17.80 1.54 6.58
CA LEU A 345 18.59 0.32 6.66
C LEU A 345 17.69 -0.76 7.21
N SER A 346 17.42 -1.79 6.44
CA SER A 346 16.63 -2.93 6.87
C SER A 346 17.45 -4.22 6.82
N LEU A 347 17.16 -5.11 7.77
CA LEU A 347 17.70 -6.47 7.82
C LEU A 347 16.52 -7.43 7.98
N ARG A 348 16.36 -8.33 7.05
CA ARG A 348 15.40 -9.42 7.09
C ARG A 348 16.12 -10.72 7.42
N TRP A 349 15.55 -11.52 8.32
CA TRP A 349 15.99 -12.86 8.66
C TRP A 349 14.87 -13.87 8.46
N ASP A 350 15.02 -14.70 7.42
CA ASP A 350 14.11 -15.78 7.08
C ASP A 350 14.48 -17.04 7.88
N PHE A 351 14.13 -17.10 9.16
CA PHE A 351 14.44 -18.23 10.03
C PHE A 351 13.47 -19.39 9.84
N HIS A 352 12.36 -19.16 9.17
CA HIS A 352 11.35 -20.17 8.82
C HIS A 352 10.80 -19.89 7.43
N ALA A 353 10.35 -20.95 6.71
CA ALA A 353 9.87 -20.82 5.34
C ALA A 353 8.67 -19.87 5.15
N THR A 354 7.88 -19.64 6.21
CA THR A 354 6.69 -18.78 6.17
C THR A 354 6.77 -17.60 7.13
N THR A 355 7.90 -17.40 7.83
CA THR A 355 8.03 -16.36 8.85
C THR A 355 9.40 -15.70 8.80
N ALA A 356 9.42 -14.39 8.84
CA ALA A 356 10.63 -13.59 8.89
C ALA A 356 10.62 -12.62 10.07
N LEU A 357 11.78 -12.44 10.70
CA LEU A 357 12.04 -11.35 11.62
C LEU A 357 12.75 -10.23 10.86
N LYS A 358 12.29 -8.99 11.05
CA LYS A 358 12.86 -7.84 10.38
C LYS A 358 13.20 -6.73 11.37
N VAL A 359 14.31 -6.06 11.13
CA VAL A 359 14.72 -4.85 11.85
C VAL A 359 14.94 -3.75 10.82
N GLN A 360 14.46 -2.54 11.10
CA GLN A 360 14.59 -1.40 10.20
C GLN A 360 14.93 -0.14 10.99
N TYR A 361 15.89 0.63 10.50
CA TYR A 361 16.26 1.92 11.03
C TYR A 361 16.04 2.99 9.98
N ASP A 362 15.17 3.95 10.29
CA ASP A 362 14.74 5.02 9.40
C ASP A 362 15.32 6.35 9.86
N VAL A 363 15.86 7.12 8.92
CA VAL A 363 16.31 8.50 9.13
C VAL A 363 15.55 9.39 8.17
N SER A 364 14.52 10.06 8.67
CA SER A 364 13.67 10.96 7.89
C SER A 364 14.06 12.41 8.10
N LYS A 365 14.09 13.15 7.01
CA LYS A 365 14.32 14.59 6.94
C LYS A 365 13.12 15.28 6.35
N ASP A 366 12.49 16.14 7.14
CA ASP A 366 11.42 17.02 6.69
C ASP A 366 12.02 18.10 5.76
N LYS A 367 11.42 18.24 4.58
CA LYS A 367 11.80 19.22 3.54
C LYS A 367 10.66 20.17 3.22
N SER A 368 9.64 20.17 4.06
CA SER A 368 8.51 21.10 3.93
C SER A 368 8.96 22.54 4.18
N HIS A 369 8.19 23.47 3.66
CA HIS A 369 8.41 24.88 3.96
C HIS A 369 8.43 25.10 5.48
N TYR A 370 9.30 25.99 5.97
CA TYR A 370 9.51 26.23 7.40
C TYR A 370 8.22 26.59 8.18
N SER A 371 7.26 27.20 7.52
CA SER A 371 5.96 27.54 8.10
C SER A 371 4.94 26.38 8.07
N TYR A 372 5.28 25.26 7.47
CA TYR A 372 4.41 24.09 7.35
C TYR A 372 5.21 22.77 7.50
N PRO A 373 5.91 22.54 8.64
CA PRO A 373 6.61 21.29 8.85
C PRO A 373 5.59 20.16 8.96
N PHE A 374 5.85 19.05 8.29
CA PHE A 374 4.93 17.91 8.28
C PHE A 374 4.91 17.21 9.66
N PHE A 375 5.98 16.54 10.06
CA PHE A 375 6.22 16.02 11.42
C PHE A 375 7.63 16.32 11.88
N GLY A 376 8.39 17.09 11.11
CA GLY A 376 9.79 17.35 11.33
C GLY A 376 10.70 16.16 11.05
N ASP A 377 11.95 16.30 11.43
CA ASP A 377 12.95 15.25 11.35
C ASP A 377 12.64 14.12 12.34
N SER A 378 12.92 12.87 11.95
CA SER A 378 12.79 11.75 12.87
C SER A 378 13.81 10.64 12.60
N LYS A 379 14.14 9.88 13.66
CA LYS A 379 14.87 8.61 13.59
C LYS A 379 14.03 7.56 14.29
N VAL A 380 13.77 6.47 13.60
CA VAL A 380 12.87 5.41 14.08
C VAL A 380 13.60 4.06 14.00
N LEU A 381 13.49 3.27 15.04
CA LEU A 381 13.89 1.87 15.04
C LEU A 381 12.63 1.00 15.11
N SER A 382 12.51 0.08 14.18
CA SER A 382 11.38 -0.85 14.09
C SER A 382 11.86 -2.29 14.14
N ILE A 383 11.06 -3.15 14.75
CA ILE A 383 11.20 -4.60 14.73
C ILE A 383 9.87 -5.21 14.35
N SER A 384 9.88 -6.25 13.51
CA SER A 384 8.62 -6.87 13.06
C SER A 384 8.80 -8.37 12.86
N LEU A 385 7.88 -9.14 13.42
CA LEU A 385 7.68 -10.56 13.11
C LEU A 385 6.54 -10.64 12.11
N GLN A 386 6.81 -11.14 10.91
CA GLN A 386 5.87 -11.19 9.80
C GLN A 386 5.82 -12.58 9.20
N GLY A 387 4.61 -13.05 8.92
CA GLY A 387 4.45 -14.39 8.38
C GLY A 387 3.18 -14.59 7.59
N VAL A 388 3.12 -15.75 6.92
CA VAL A 388 1.98 -16.24 6.12
C VAL A 388 1.67 -17.67 6.52
N PHE A 389 0.42 -18.10 6.38
CA PHE A 389 -0.04 -19.46 6.67
C PHE A 389 -1.23 -19.86 5.80
#